data_8e64daefa2d44dd8ce3edbb6894fc6c9
#
_entry.id   8e64daefa2d44dd8ce3edbb6894fc6c9
#
_cell.length_a   1.000
_cell.length_b   1.000
_cell.length_c   1.000
_cell.angle_alpha   90.00
_cell.angle_beta   90.00
_cell.angle_gamma   90.00
#
_symmetry.space_group_name_H-M   'P 1'
#
loop_
_entity.id
_entity.type
_entity.pdbx_description
1 polymer ?
#
loop_
_entity_poly.entity_id
_entity_poly.type
_entity_poly.pdbx_seq_one_letter_code
_entity_poly.pdbx_strand_id
1 'polypeptide(L)'
;KGMEIVGGILCDVLPRLVNYMVETYPALDASRVYVTGYSMGGSATLKAANGGPSVFAAAIPMAAAGYTPTDEQIAQFKTLDLPVMFTTSTYDLPGAFNQTNGTLAEGYQGQLNLFLGYNEMKPIDTFDFTTYPINGFAADSVRVITLNGEYQNTTWTLNNDKGVPMVALSYTKGLTHALYPEYAKLGWDFAKHFSRDQQTKEIIYQANVK
;
A
#
# COMPACT_ATOMS: atom_id res chain seq x y z
N LYS A 1 16.02 -19.98 -8.65
CA LYS A 1 15.63 -19.69 -10.06
C LYS A 1 14.12 -19.70 -10.30
N GLY A 2 13.32 -20.56 -9.63
CA GLY A 2 11.86 -20.61 -9.83
C GLY A 2 11.11 -19.37 -9.32
N MET A 3 11.53 -18.78 -8.20
CA MET A 3 10.89 -17.58 -7.64
C MET A 3 11.18 -16.28 -8.42
N GLU A 4 12.32 -16.17 -9.08
CA GLU A 4 12.64 -15.02 -9.93
C GLU A 4 11.79 -14.99 -11.21
N ILE A 5 11.53 -16.17 -11.81
CA ILE A 5 10.65 -16.27 -12.99
C ILE A 5 9.22 -15.87 -12.66
N VAL A 6 8.69 -16.35 -11.53
CA VAL A 6 7.35 -15.94 -11.03
C VAL A 6 7.31 -14.45 -10.70
N GLY A 7 8.41 -13.87 -10.22
CA GLY A 7 8.53 -12.45 -9.90
C GLY A 7 8.35 -11.52 -11.10
N GLY A 8 9.05 -11.80 -12.20
CA GLY A 8 8.93 -11.03 -13.44
C GLY A 8 7.55 -11.17 -14.10
N ILE A 9 6.99 -12.38 -14.10
CA ILE A 9 5.66 -12.67 -14.64
C ILE A 9 4.58 -11.83 -13.94
N LEU A 10 4.62 -11.68 -12.62
CA LEU A 10 3.58 -10.95 -11.88
C LEU A 10 3.58 -9.44 -12.14
N CYS A 11 4.75 -8.84 -12.43
CA CYS A 11 4.81 -7.42 -12.81
C CYS A 11 4.04 -7.13 -14.10
N ASP A 12 4.10 -8.03 -15.06
CA ASP A 12 3.52 -7.84 -16.39
C ASP A 12 2.16 -8.51 -16.57
N VAL A 13 1.99 -9.71 -16.02
CA VAL A 13 0.80 -10.53 -16.29
C VAL A 13 -0.45 -9.98 -15.63
N LEU A 14 -0.37 -9.53 -14.37
CA LEU A 14 -1.55 -9.00 -13.68
C LEU A 14 -2.08 -7.71 -14.33
N PRO A 15 -1.26 -6.70 -14.67
CA PRO A 15 -1.73 -5.53 -15.41
C PRO A 15 -2.35 -5.88 -16.76
N ARG A 16 -1.74 -6.81 -17.52
CA ARG A 16 -2.29 -7.26 -18.82
C ARG A 16 -3.61 -8.02 -18.65
N LEU A 17 -3.72 -8.88 -17.63
CA LEU A 17 -4.98 -9.59 -17.35
C LEU A 17 -6.10 -8.59 -17.01
N VAL A 18 -5.82 -7.57 -16.20
CA VAL A 18 -6.78 -6.52 -15.89
C VAL A 18 -7.23 -5.81 -17.15
N ASN A 19 -6.32 -5.37 -18.01
CA ASN A 19 -6.66 -4.70 -19.27
C ASN A 19 -7.55 -5.60 -20.14
N TYR A 20 -7.20 -6.88 -20.32
CA TYR A 20 -8.01 -7.84 -21.02
C TYR A 20 -9.42 -7.99 -20.42
N MET A 21 -9.53 -8.07 -19.10
CA MET A 21 -10.82 -8.20 -18.43
C MET A 21 -11.70 -6.97 -18.63
N VAL A 22 -11.12 -5.76 -18.48
CA VAL A 22 -11.86 -4.50 -18.63
C VAL A 22 -12.34 -4.32 -20.07
N GLU A 23 -11.51 -4.69 -21.04
CA GLU A 23 -11.87 -4.66 -22.47
C GLU A 23 -12.96 -5.69 -22.82
N THR A 24 -12.93 -6.87 -22.17
CA THR A 24 -13.83 -7.98 -22.45
C THR A 24 -15.18 -7.84 -21.75
N TYR A 25 -15.19 -7.26 -20.54
CA TYR A 25 -16.38 -7.20 -19.67
C TYR A 25 -16.78 -5.75 -19.40
N PRO A 26 -17.72 -5.16 -20.17
CA PRO A 26 -18.12 -3.75 -20.02
C PRO A 26 -18.74 -3.38 -18.68
N ALA A 27 -19.11 -4.37 -17.86
CA ALA A 27 -19.61 -4.14 -16.51
C ALA A 27 -18.50 -3.78 -15.49
N LEU A 28 -17.23 -3.99 -15.85
CA LEU A 28 -16.10 -3.63 -14.99
C LEU A 28 -15.74 -2.15 -15.15
N ASP A 29 -15.57 -1.47 -14.03
CA ASP A 29 -15.13 -0.07 -14.00
C ASP A 29 -13.58 0.00 -14.07
N ALA A 30 -13.07 0.32 -15.26
CA ALA A 30 -11.64 0.47 -15.50
C ALA A 30 -10.97 1.55 -14.63
N SER A 31 -11.74 2.53 -14.14
CA SER A 31 -11.22 3.59 -13.28
C SER A 31 -11.02 3.16 -11.82
N ARG A 32 -11.61 2.02 -11.40
CA ARG A 32 -11.63 1.55 -10.01
C ARG A 32 -11.04 0.15 -9.86
N VAL A 33 -9.87 -0.05 -10.42
CA VAL A 33 -9.11 -1.31 -10.27
C VAL A 33 -8.13 -1.18 -9.12
N TYR A 34 -8.23 -2.09 -8.17
CA TYR A 34 -7.36 -2.12 -6.99
C TYR A 34 -6.59 -3.44 -6.95
N VAL A 35 -5.35 -3.40 -6.47
CA VAL A 35 -4.54 -4.59 -6.29
C VAL A 35 -4.26 -4.84 -4.81
N THR A 36 -4.52 -6.07 -4.35
CA THR A 36 -4.33 -6.46 -2.96
C THR A 36 -3.92 -7.91 -2.86
N GLY A 37 -3.27 -8.27 -1.76
CA GLY A 37 -2.91 -9.65 -1.45
C GLY A 37 -2.18 -9.73 -0.12
N TYR A 38 -2.17 -10.92 0.46
CA TYR A 38 -1.59 -11.21 1.77
C TYR A 38 -0.31 -12.05 1.65
N SER A 39 0.72 -11.77 2.44
CA SER A 39 1.99 -12.51 2.50
C SER A 39 2.66 -12.57 1.11
N MET A 40 2.79 -13.73 0.49
CA MET A 40 3.24 -13.83 -0.91
C MET A 40 2.34 -13.04 -1.87
N GLY A 41 1.03 -12.98 -1.62
CA GLY A 41 0.10 -12.12 -2.35
C GLY A 41 0.39 -10.64 -2.14
N GLY A 42 0.83 -10.23 -0.96
CA GLY A 42 1.31 -8.88 -0.68
C GLY A 42 2.56 -8.52 -1.49
N SER A 43 3.52 -9.45 -1.58
CA SER A 43 4.69 -9.30 -2.46
C SER A 43 4.29 -9.25 -3.94
N ALA A 44 3.30 -10.04 -4.35
CA ALA A 44 2.73 -9.97 -5.71
C ALA A 44 2.04 -8.63 -5.97
N THR A 45 1.35 -8.07 -4.96
CA THR A 45 0.76 -6.73 -5.01
C THR A 45 1.81 -5.65 -5.27
N LEU A 46 2.92 -5.66 -4.54
CA LEU A 46 4.03 -4.72 -4.76
C LEU A 46 4.63 -4.84 -6.17
N LYS A 47 4.80 -6.07 -6.66
CA LYS A 47 5.30 -6.33 -8.02
C LYS A 47 4.34 -5.80 -9.08
N ALA A 48 3.05 -6.10 -8.97
CA ALA A 48 2.04 -5.62 -9.91
C ALA A 48 1.92 -4.09 -9.90
N ALA A 49 1.90 -3.50 -8.70
CA ALA A 49 1.85 -2.05 -8.51
C ALA A 49 3.04 -1.33 -9.17
N ASN A 50 4.24 -1.88 -9.05
CA ASN A 50 5.44 -1.32 -9.69
C ASN A 50 5.55 -1.65 -11.19
N GLY A 51 5.01 -2.78 -11.64
CA GLY A 51 5.04 -3.18 -13.05
C GLY A 51 4.00 -2.49 -13.94
N GLY A 52 2.88 -2.05 -13.36
CA GLY A 52 1.79 -1.41 -14.10
C GLY A 52 1.03 -0.37 -13.28
N PRO A 53 1.70 0.69 -12.81
CA PRO A 53 1.07 1.69 -11.94
C PRO A 53 -0.09 2.42 -12.60
N SER A 54 -0.09 2.54 -13.92
CA SER A 54 -1.17 3.19 -14.69
C SER A 54 -2.49 2.41 -14.73
N VAL A 55 -2.50 1.16 -14.26
CA VAL A 55 -3.68 0.28 -14.27
C VAL A 55 -4.47 0.39 -12.96
N PHE A 56 -3.77 0.58 -11.83
CA PHE A 56 -4.36 0.51 -10.50
C PHE A 56 -4.70 1.88 -9.94
N ALA A 57 -5.87 2.03 -9.33
CA ALA A 57 -6.28 3.22 -8.61
C ALA A 57 -5.73 3.26 -7.17
N ALA A 58 -5.45 2.10 -6.56
CA ALA A 58 -4.73 1.97 -5.30
C ALA A 58 -4.14 0.57 -5.15
N ALA A 59 -3.14 0.43 -4.27
CA ALA A 59 -2.53 -0.84 -3.90
C ALA A 59 -2.60 -1.07 -2.38
N ILE A 60 -2.92 -2.32 -1.97
CA ILE A 60 -3.01 -2.69 -0.57
C ILE A 60 -2.17 -3.95 -0.33
N PRO A 61 -0.83 -3.85 -0.24
CA PRO A 61 0.02 -4.96 0.15
C PRO A 61 -0.17 -5.28 1.63
N MET A 62 -0.46 -6.54 1.96
CA MET A 62 -0.69 -7.00 3.31
C MET A 62 0.43 -7.98 3.72
N ALA A 63 1.00 -7.79 4.92
CA ALA A 63 2.06 -8.61 5.49
C ALA A 63 3.26 -8.82 4.52
N ALA A 64 3.65 -7.76 3.82
CA ALA A 64 4.76 -7.77 2.88
C ALA A 64 5.44 -6.39 2.79
N ALA A 65 6.78 -6.40 2.78
CA ALA A 65 7.59 -5.18 2.73
C ALA A 65 8.97 -5.44 2.08
N GLY A 66 9.01 -6.22 1.03
CA GLY A 66 10.27 -6.58 0.40
C GLY A 66 10.15 -6.64 -1.13
N TYR A 67 10.27 -5.48 -1.78
CA TYR A 67 10.37 -5.41 -3.23
C TYR A 67 11.35 -4.30 -3.63
N THR A 68 12.25 -4.61 -4.53
CA THR A 68 13.16 -3.63 -5.13
C THR A 68 12.76 -3.44 -6.59
N PRO A 69 12.21 -2.28 -6.97
CA PRO A 69 11.85 -1.99 -8.35
C PRO A 69 13.10 -1.76 -9.21
N THR A 70 12.96 -1.97 -10.53
CA THR A 70 13.98 -1.58 -11.50
C THR A 70 13.94 -0.07 -11.78
N ASP A 71 15.00 0.47 -12.37
CA ASP A 71 15.05 1.89 -12.75
C ASP A 71 13.93 2.27 -13.74
N GLU A 72 13.54 1.34 -14.63
CA GLU A 72 12.42 1.54 -15.55
C GLU A 72 11.08 1.62 -14.82
N GLN A 73 10.89 0.81 -13.79
CA GLN A 73 9.70 0.86 -12.96
C GLN A 73 9.62 2.16 -12.16
N ILE A 74 10.73 2.58 -11.55
CA ILE A 74 10.82 3.87 -10.84
C ILE A 74 10.53 5.04 -11.80
N ALA A 75 11.03 4.96 -13.03
CA ALA A 75 10.83 6.02 -14.02
C ALA A 75 9.36 6.26 -14.39
N GLN A 76 8.48 5.25 -14.28
CA GLN A 76 7.04 5.40 -14.53
C GLN A 76 6.38 6.36 -13.52
N PHE A 77 6.86 6.37 -12.28
CA PHE A 77 6.34 7.22 -11.21
C PHE A 77 6.81 8.69 -11.29
N LYS A 78 7.56 9.09 -12.30
CA LYS A 78 7.81 10.52 -12.59
C LYS A 78 6.56 11.25 -13.06
N THR A 79 5.55 10.51 -13.52
CA THR A 79 4.30 11.06 -14.06
C THR A 79 3.06 10.37 -13.54
N LEU A 80 3.21 9.40 -12.64
CA LEU A 80 2.12 8.59 -12.13
C LEU A 80 2.19 8.49 -10.61
N ASP A 81 1.14 8.94 -9.95
CA ASP A 81 0.91 8.69 -8.53
C ASP A 81 0.27 7.32 -8.31
N LEU A 82 0.49 6.72 -7.14
CA LEU A 82 -0.23 5.52 -6.73
C LEU A 82 -0.48 5.50 -5.21
N PRO A 83 -1.73 5.65 -4.77
CA PRO A 83 -2.09 5.49 -3.37
C PRO A 83 -1.80 4.08 -2.87
N VAL A 84 -1.23 3.98 -1.66
CA VAL A 84 -0.89 2.69 -1.06
C VAL A 84 -1.25 2.64 0.42
N MET A 85 -1.81 1.51 0.86
CA MET A 85 -1.96 1.20 2.29
C MET A 85 -1.28 -0.12 2.59
N PHE A 86 -0.18 -0.08 3.35
CA PHE A 86 0.44 -1.26 3.92
C PHE A 86 -0.35 -1.75 5.13
N THR A 87 -0.69 -3.02 5.16
CA THR A 87 -1.34 -3.65 6.31
C THR A 87 -0.41 -4.71 6.89
N THR A 88 -0.19 -4.68 8.20
CA THR A 88 0.74 -5.56 8.90
C THR A 88 0.34 -5.78 10.35
N SER A 89 1.02 -6.68 11.04
CA SER A 89 0.78 -7.01 12.44
C SER A 89 2.07 -7.18 13.24
N THR A 90 1.94 -7.31 14.55
CA THR A 90 3.09 -7.45 15.46
C THR A 90 4.02 -8.59 15.08
N TYR A 91 3.45 -9.74 14.72
CA TYR A 91 4.20 -10.98 14.50
C TYR A 91 4.26 -11.38 13.01
N ASP A 92 4.05 -10.43 12.10
CA ASP A 92 4.35 -10.63 10.67
C ASP A 92 5.86 -10.82 10.45
N LEU A 93 6.22 -11.48 9.36
CA LEU A 93 7.59 -11.73 8.94
C LEU A 93 7.79 -11.18 7.51
N PRO A 94 8.45 -10.02 7.35
CA PRO A 94 9.04 -9.17 8.41
C PRO A 94 7.99 -8.38 9.18
N GLY A 95 8.25 -8.06 10.46
CA GLY A 95 7.44 -7.15 11.25
C GLY A 95 7.64 -5.70 10.81
N ALA A 96 6.63 -4.84 11.07
CA ALA A 96 6.70 -3.43 10.69
C ALA A 96 7.66 -2.62 11.55
N PHE A 97 7.80 -2.99 12.82
CA PHE A 97 8.61 -2.25 13.79
C PHE A 97 9.75 -3.10 14.33
N ASN A 98 10.89 -2.46 14.51
CA ASN A 98 12.06 -3.04 15.16
C ASN A 98 11.77 -3.24 16.66
N GLN A 99 11.87 -4.47 17.13
CA GLN A 99 11.56 -4.84 18.53
C GLN A 99 12.51 -4.24 19.56
N THR A 100 13.69 -3.77 19.14
CA THR A 100 14.72 -3.21 20.02
C THR A 100 14.52 -1.73 20.29
N ASN A 101 14.20 -0.94 19.27
CA ASN A 101 14.14 0.52 19.35
C ASN A 101 12.81 1.13 18.91
N GLY A 102 11.85 0.31 18.48
CA GLY A 102 10.50 0.76 18.06
C GLY A 102 10.43 1.50 16.72
N THR A 103 11.57 1.76 16.05
CA THR A 103 11.56 2.39 14.72
C THR A 103 10.94 1.46 13.68
N LEU A 104 10.56 1.99 12.52
CA LEU A 104 10.18 1.14 11.40
C LEU A 104 11.32 0.17 11.06
N ALA A 105 10.96 -1.08 10.82
CA ALA A 105 11.91 -2.05 10.27
C ALA A 105 12.33 -1.62 8.86
N GLU A 106 13.60 -1.87 8.51
CA GLU A 106 14.23 -1.40 7.27
C GLU A 106 13.39 -1.69 6.01
N GLY A 107 12.81 -2.90 5.91
CA GLY A 107 11.96 -3.27 4.78
C GLY A 107 10.71 -2.40 4.68
N TYR A 108 9.99 -2.16 5.78
CA TYR A 108 8.81 -1.31 5.79
C TYR A 108 9.14 0.16 5.59
N GLN A 109 10.21 0.67 6.23
CA GLN A 109 10.67 2.03 6.02
C GLN A 109 11.04 2.26 4.55
N GLY A 110 11.78 1.33 3.95
CA GLY A 110 12.16 1.41 2.54
C GLY A 110 10.96 1.42 1.60
N GLN A 111 9.97 0.54 1.84
CA GLN A 111 8.75 0.50 1.02
C GLN A 111 7.88 1.75 1.22
N LEU A 112 7.68 2.20 2.44
CA LEU A 112 6.94 3.44 2.71
C LEU A 112 7.61 4.62 2.01
N ASN A 113 8.94 4.78 2.14
CA ASN A 113 9.68 5.87 1.53
C ASN A 113 9.69 5.80 0.00
N LEU A 114 9.68 4.60 -0.58
CA LEU A 114 9.54 4.41 -2.02
C LEU A 114 8.20 4.99 -2.51
N PHE A 115 7.09 4.62 -1.86
CA PHE A 115 5.77 5.14 -2.23
C PHE A 115 5.54 6.59 -1.84
N LEU A 116 6.17 7.08 -0.77
CA LEU A 116 6.21 8.51 -0.46
C LEU A 116 6.90 9.27 -1.61
N GLY A 117 8.04 8.79 -2.09
CA GLY A 117 8.74 9.37 -3.24
C GLY A 117 7.91 9.33 -4.52
N TYR A 118 7.20 8.24 -4.80
CA TYR A 118 6.29 8.12 -5.96
C TYR A 118 5.15 9.15 -5.94
N ASN A 119 4.71 9.54 -4.75
CA ASN A 119 3.64 10.51 -4.55
C ASN A 119 4.18 11.93 -4.21
N GLU A 120 5.46 12.21 -4.51
CA GLU A 120 6.14 13.49 -4.29
C GLU A 120 6.12 13.97 -2.83
N MET A 121 6.12 13.02 -1.88
CA MET A 121 6.03 13.27 -0.44
C MET A 121 7.40 13.11 0.24
N LYS A 122 7.56 13.73 1.41
CA LYS A 122 8.80 13.65 2.19
C LYS A 122 9.00 12.25 2.78
N PRO A 123 10.23 11.70 2.76
CA PRO A 123 10.51 10.41 3.36
C PRO A 123 10.42 10.46 4.90
N ILE A 124 10.19 9.29 5.50
CA ILE A 124 10.35 9.05 6.95
C ILE A 124 11.80 8.62 7.16
N ASP A 125 12.67 9.55 7.55
CA ASP A 125 14.11 9.35 7.75
C ASP A 125 14.55 9.61 9.19
N THR A 126 13.69 10.25 9.99
CA THR A 126 13.93 10.57 11.41
C THR A 126 12.79 10.08 12.28
N PHE A 127 13.12 9.69 13.53
CA PHE A 127 12.14 9.21 14.50
C PHE A 127 12.23 10.05 15.78
N ASP A 128 11.09 10.59 16.23
CA ASP A 128 10.91 11.34 17.47
C ASP A 128 9.83 10.69 18.34
N PHE A 129 10.23 9.80 19.22
CA PHE A 129 9.33 9.13 20.16
C PHE A 129 8.88 10.01 21.32
N THR A 130 9.44 11.21 21.49
CA THR A 130 8.94 12.19 22.46
C THR A 130 7.62 12.78 21.98
N THR A 131 7.56 13.16 20.71
CA THR A 131 6.37 13.75 20.10
C THR A 131 5.40 12.67 19.59
N TYR A 132 5.92 11.55 19.05
CA TYR A 132 5.13 10.46 18.45
C TYR A 132 5.45 9.12 19.13
N PRO A 133 4.93 8.86 20.34
CA PRO A 133 5.41 7.77 21.21
C PRO A 133 5.15 6.36 20.70
N ILE A 134 4.26 6.17 19.71
CA ILE A 134 3.91 4.84 19.20
C ILE A 134 4.72 4.48 17.94
N ASN A 135 4.84 5.39 17.01
CA ASN A 135 5.40 5.14 15.68
C ASN A 135 6.68 5.93 15.40
N GLY A 136 6.96 6.98 16.18
CA GLY A 136 8.14 7.82 16.07
C GLY A 136 8.14 8.80 14.90
N PHE A 137 7.09 8.87 14.09
CA PHE A 137 7.00 9.78 12.95
C PHE A 137 5.66 10.52 12.88
N ALA A 138 5.65 11.70 12.27
CA ALA A 138 4.44 12.49 12.04
C ALA A 138 3.50 11.80 11.05
N ALA A 139 2.20 11.82 11.34
CA ALA A 139 1.15 11.42 10.42
C ALA A 139 0.05 12.47 10.42
N ASP A 140 -0.58 12.71 9.25
CA ASP A 140 -1.65 13.70 9.12
C ASP A 140 -2.93 13.25 9.80
N SER A 141 -3.17 11.95 9.84
CA SER A 141 -4.24 11.37 10.64
C SER A 141 -3.84 10.03 11.27
N VAL A 142 -4.44 9.77 12.44
CA VAL A 142 -4.29 8.51 13.15
C VAL A 142 -5.67 7.98 13.50
N ARG A 143 -5.99 6.79 13.00
CA ARG A 143 -7.24 6.09 13.31
C ARG A 143 -6.94 4.86 14.14
N VAL A 144 -7.61 4.73 15.29
CA VAL A 144 -7.53 3.54 16.14
C VAL A 144 -8.88 2.86 16.17
N ILE A 145 -8.92 1.58 15.88
CA ILE A 145 -10.13 0.74 15.95
C ILE A 145 -9.80 -0.60 16.62
N THR A 146 -10.83 -1.30 17.05
CA THR A 146 -10.71 -2.67 17.53
C THR A 146 -11.29 -3.62 16.48
N LEU A 147 -10.46 -4.53 15.98
CA LEU A 147 -10.89 -5.56 15.04
C LEU A 147 -11.52 -6.72 15.81
N ASN A 148 -12.72 -7.11 15.43
CA ASN A 148 -13.51 -8.19 16.04
C ASN A 148 -13.60 -8.13 17.58
N GLY A 149 -13.54 -6.93 18.16
CA GLY A 149 -13.58 -6.74 19.61
C GLY A 149 -12.32 -7.19 20.37
N GLU A 150 -11.25 -7.56 19.69
CA GLU A 150 -10.07 -8.22 20.28
C GLU A 150 -8.76 -7.47 19.99
N TYR A 151 -8.45 -7.21 18.72
CA TYR A 151 -7.15 -6.67 18.31
C TYR A 151 -7.21 -5.17 18.03
N GLN A 152 -6.35 -4.41 18.68
CA GLN A 152 -6.19 -2.99 18.35
C GLN A 152 -5.47 -2.83 17.02
N ASN A 153 -6.10 -2.12 16.09
CA ASN A 153 -5.49 -1.69 14.84
C ASN A 153 -5.30 -0.17 14.86
N THR A 154 -4.13 0.28 14.51
CA THR A 154 -3.80 1.69 14.32
C THR A 154 -3.40 1.92 12.88
N THR A 155 -4.06 2.87 12.22
CA THR A 155 -3.71 3.30 10.87
C THR A 155 -3.20 4.73 10.91
N TRP A 156 -1.96 4.92 10.50
CA TRP A 156 -1.32 6.22 10.25
C TRP A 156 -1.43 6.55 8.78
N THR A 157 -1.90 7.75 8.49
CA THR A 157 -2.10 8.21 7.10
C THR A 157 -1.25 9.45 6.87
N LEU A 158 -0.58 9.49 5.73
CA LEU A 158 0.24 10.60 5.27
C LEU A 158 -0.39 11.18 4.01
N ASN A 159 -0.61 12.48 4.02
CA ASN A 159 -1.23 13.22 2.93
C ASN A 159 -0.17 13.91 2.07
N ASN A 160 -0.43 14.01 0.78
CA ASN A 160 0.35 14.89 -0.08
C ASN A 160 0.04 16.38 0.22
N ASP A 161 0.69 17.29 -0.47
CA ASP A 161 0.52 18.75 -0.32
C ASP A 161 -0.90 19.26 -0.65
N LYS A 162 -1.70 18.44 -1.37
CA LYS A 162 -3.12 18.72 -1.67
C LYS A 162 -4.08 18.17 -0.60
N GLY A 163 -3.55 17.60 0.48
CA GLY A 163 -4.34 16.98 1.56
C GLY A 163 -4.96 15.62 1.18
N VAL A 164 -4.47 14.96 0.13
CA VAL A 164 -4.95 13.65 -0.28
C VAL A 164 -4.17 12.55 0.45
N PRO A 165 -4.84 11.55 1.08
CA PRO A 165 -4.21 10.49 1.86
C PRO A 165 -3.56 9.43 0.97
N MET A 166 -2.34 9.72 0.48
CA MET A 166 -1.67 8.90 -0.52
C MET A 166 -0.96 7.66 0.04
N VAL A 167 -0.43 7.75 1.27
CA VAL A 167 0.31 6.63 1.88
C VAL A 167 -0.24 6.36 3.27
N ALA A 168 -0.50 5.09 3.57
CA ALA A 168 -0.94 4.67 4.89
C ALA A 168 -0.22 3.41 5.38
N LEU A 169 -0.02 3.33 6.70
CA LEU A 169 0.43 2.14 7.41
C LEU A 169 -0.65 1.73 8.41
N SER A 170 -1.20 0.54 8.24
CA SER A 170 -2.19 -0.06 9.13
C SER A 170 -1.56 -1.21 9.90
N TYR A 171 -1.44 -1.07 11.21
CA TYR A 171 -0.75 -2.01 12.09
C TYR A 171 -1.68 -2.59 13.14
N THR A 172 -1.72 -3.93 13.23
CA THR A 172 -2.54 -4.66 14.21
C THR A 172 -1.67 -5.21 15.32
N LYS A 173 -1.88 -4.72 16.54
CA LYS A 173 -1.12 -5.14 17.72
C LYS A 173 -1.56 -6.52 18.19
N GLY A 174 -0.59 -7.40 18.48
CA GLY A 174 -0.81 -8.71 19.08
C GLY A 174 -1.25 -9.81 18.12
N LEU A 175 -1.51 -9.48 16.85
CA LEU A 175 -1.91 -10.46 15.84
C LEU A 175 -0.67 -11.17 15.25
N THR A 176 -0.81 -12.46 14.99
CA THR A 176 0.20 -13.28 14.31
C THR A 176 0.13 -13.10 12.79
N HIS A 177 1.06 -13.74 12.06
CA HIS A 177 1.00 -13.80 10.61
C HIS A 177 -0.22 -14.64 10.15
N ALA A 178 -1.36 -13.97 10.05
CA ALA A 178 -2.64 -14.56 9.66
C ALA A 178 -3.47 -13.55 8.85
N LEU A 179 -4.16 -14.03 7.81
CA LEU A 179 -5.14 -13.23 7.10
C LEU A 179 -6.37 -13.03 7.98
N TYR A 180 -6.62 -11.81 8.41
CA TYR A 180 -7.77 -11.44 9.21
C TYR A 180 -8.87 -10.88 8.31
N PRO A 181 -10.14 -11.36 8.44
CA PRO A 181 -11.22 -10.95 7.52
C PRO A 181 -11.44 -9.43 7.47
N GLU A 182 -11.25 -8.74 8.58
CA GLU A 182 -11.42 -7.28 8.67
C GLU A 182 -10.38 -6.49 7.87
N TYR A 183 -9.27 -7.10 7.46
CA TYR A 183 -8.30 -6.47 6.57
C TYR A 183 -8.89 -6.11 5.21
N ALA A 184 -9.86 -6.91 4.73
CA ALA A 184 -10.59 -6.59 3.51
C ALA A 184 -11.37 -5.28 3.66
N LYS A 185 -12.01 -5.06 4.82
CA LYS A 185 -12.73 -3.82 5.11
C LYS A 185 -11.78 -2.63 5.26
N LEU A 186 -10.65 -2.80 5.96
CA LEU A 186 -9.64 -1.74 6.08
C LEU A 186 -9.11 -1.31 4.70
N GLY A 187 -8.77 -2.28 3.87
CA GLY A 187 -8.31 -2.03 2.50
C GLY A 187 -9.37 -1.34 1.65
N TRP A 188 -10.62 -1.78 1.74
CA TRP A 188 -11.73 -1.17 1.03
C TRP A 188 -12.02 0.26 1.52
N ASP A 189 -12.04 0.50 2.83
CA ASP A 189 -12.25 1.83 3.40
C ASP A 189 -11.18 2.84 2.95
N PHE A 190 -9.97 2.39 2.64
CA PHE A 190 -8.94 3.23 2.02
C PHE A 190 -9.13 3.36 0.50
N ALA A 191 -9.21 2.23 -0.21
CA ALA A 191 -9.15 2.18 -1.67
C ALA A 191 -10.36 2.81 -2.36
N LYS A 192 -11.57 2.66 -1.80
CA LYS A 192 -12.83 3.13 -2.41
C LYS A 192 -12.86 4.62 -2.74
N HIS A 193 -12.03 5.41 -2.08
CA HIS A 193 -11.92 6.85 -2.30
C HIS A 193 -11.15 7.24 -3.56
N PHE A 194 -10.44 6.30 -4.16
CA PHE A 194 -9.59 6.55 -5.32
C PHE A 194 -10.17 5.98 -6.60
N SER A 195 -10.00 6.73 -7.67
CA SER A 195 -10.17 6.25 -9.03
C SER A 195 -9.03 6.79 -9.90
N ARG A 196 -8.78 6.13 -11.02
CA ARG A 196 -7.76 6.56 -11.98
C ARG A 196 -8.43 7.02 -13.26
N ASP A 197 -8.19 8.24 -13.67
CA ASP A 197 -8.63 8.73 -14.97
C ASP A 197 -8.06 7.87 -16.09
N GLN A 198 -8.91 7.43 -17.01
CA GLN A 198 -8.48 6.49 -18.04
C GLN A 198 -7.74 7.15 -19.21
N GLN A 199 -7.81 8.48 -19.33
CA GLN A 199 -7.12 9.26 -20.36
C GLN A 199 -5.83 9.87 -19.85
N THR A 200 -5.91 10.65 -18.73
CA THR A 200 -4.74 11.34 -18.16
C THR A 200 -3.89 10.43 -17.27
N LYS A 201 -4.46 9.33 -16.78
CA LYS A 201 -3.88 8.42 -15.79
C LYS A 201 -3.63 9.07 -14.42
N GLU A 202 -4.19 10.23 -14.15
CA GLU A 202 -4.14 10.88 -12.84
C GLU A 202 -5.01 10.16 -11.81
N ILE A 203 -4.62 10.24 -10.54
CA ILE A 203 -5.43 9.77 -9.42
C ILE A 203 -6.47 10.84 -9.08
N ILE A 204 -7.71 10.40 -8.98
CA ILE A 204 -8.86 11.19 -8.53
C ILE A 204 -9.24 10.71 -7.14
N TYR A 205 -9.27 11.63 -6.16
CA TYR A 205 -9.69 11.35 -4.78
C TYR A 205 -11.06 11.94 -4.49
N GLN A 206 -11.93 11.13 -3.87
CA GLN A 206 -13.26 11.53 -3.43
C GLN A 206 -13.43 11.22 -1.93
N ALA A 207 -13.47 12.23 -1.08
CA ALA A 207 -13.57 12.05 0.37
C ALA A 207 -14.88 11.39 0.82
N ASN A 208 -16.00 11.68 0.14
CA ASN A 208 -17.34 11.24 0.52
C ASN A 208 -17.88 10.12 -0.39
N VAL A 209 -17.22 8.96 -0.38
CA VAL A 209 -17.72 7.76 -1.04
C VAL A 209 -18.45 6.87 -0.02
N LYS A 210 -19.71 6.56 -0.30
CA LYS A 210 -20.55 5.68 0.55
C LYS A 210 -20.15 4.21 0.40
#